data_4680d4197771e91a5e661e4e39577a69
#
_entry.id   4680d4197771e91a5e661e4e39577a69
#
_cell.length_a   1.000
_cell.length_b   1.000
_cell.length_c   1.000
_cell.angle_alpha   90.00
_cell.angle_beta   90.00
_cell.angle_gamma   90.00
#
_symmetry.space_group_name_H-M   'P 1'
#
loop_
_entity.id
_entity.type
_entity.pdbx_description
1 polymer ?
#
loop_
_entity_poly.entity_id
_entity_poly.type
_entity_poly.pdbx_seq_one_letter_code
_entity_poly.pdbx_strand_id
1 'polypeptide(L)'
;LGIWGAVITGGLAVWVWCRAHRVRFGAVADAVAPALLLAQGVGRLGNWFNQELFGRPSTLPWALEIDPAHRPSGYGQYATFHPTFAYELIWDIGGALLLLWASGRFRLGRGKTFTAYVAYYCLGRFFIEALRIDPVNRIGGMRFNNWTSALGFVLAVGLLCWQLKRRPGCGPRLDEARDGGGRTGSCPGGITTSTRASPMTRADPGRPGAVMGDSFVQDRGPVAVS
;
A
#
# COMPACT_ATOMS: atom_id res chain seq x y z
N LEU A 1 15.86 -1.14 -18.21
CA LEU A 1 16.43 -1.82 -17.02
C LEU A 1 16.36 -0.97 -15.75
N GLY A 2 16.38 0.39 -15.84
CA GLY A 2 16.43 1.27 -14.66
C GLY A 2 15.27 1.13 -13.67
N ILE A 3 14.03 1.02 -14.13
CA ILE A 3 12.86 1.03 -13.26
C ILE A 3 12.76 -0.23 -12.39
N TRP A 4 13.07 -1.40 -12.95
CA TRP A 4 13.05 -2.66 -12.20
C TRP A 4 14.16 -2.70 -11.14
N GLY A 5 15.35 -2.16 -11.50
CA GLY A 5 16.45 -1.99 -10.55
C GLY A 5 16.05 -1.08 -9.38
N ALA A 6 15.45 0.07 -9.66
CA ALA A 6 14.99 1.01 -8.63
C ALA A 6 13.93 0.41 -7.70
N VAL A 7 12.96 -0.35 -8.25
CA VAL A 7 11.93 -1.02 -7.45
C VAL A 7 12.52 -2.09 -6.54
N ILE A 8 13.43 -2.91 -7.07
CA ILE A 8 14.06 -4.00 -6.30
C ILE A 8 14.96 -3.41 -5.20
N THR A 9 15.85 -2.48 -5.55
CA THR A 9 16.79 -1.88 -4.57
C THR A 9 16.07 -1.04 -3.54
N GLY A 10 15.05 -0.26 -3.93
CA GLY A 10 14.21 0.51 -3.01
C GLY A 10 13.43 -0.39 -2.07
N GLY A 11 12.80 -1.44 -2.58
CA GLY A 11 12.09 -2.43 -1.77
C GLY A 11 13.01 -3.15 -0.78
N LEU A 12 14.20 -3.53 -1.22
CA LEU A 12 15.22 -4.15 -0.36
C LEU A 12 15.71 -3.19 0.72
N ALA A 13 15.99 -1.95 0.39
CA ALA A 13 16.42 -0.94 1.35
C ALA A 13 15.36 -0.70 2.43
N VAL A 14 14.09 -0.56 2.05
CA VAL A 14 12.98 -0.43 3.01
C VAL A 14 12.84 -1.70 3.86
N TRP A 15 13.01 -2.88 3.29
CA TRP A 15 12.95 -4.15 4.03
C TRP A 15 14.07 -4.24 5.06
N VAL A 16 15.33 -3.92 4.69
CA VAL A 16 16.49 -3.89 5.61
C VAL A 16 16.26 -2.89 6.73
N TRP A 17 15.80 -1.68 6.40
CA TRP A 17 15.48 -0.65 7.38
C TRP A 17 14.41 -1.12 8.37
N CYS A 18 13.32 -1.72 7.89
CA CYS A 18 12.26 -2.28 8.72
C CYS A 18 12.81 -3.36 9.68
N ARG A 19 13.70 -4.22 9.18
CA ARG A 19 14.36 -5.26 10.00
C ARG A 19 15.22 -4.65 11.10
N ALA A 20 16.02 -3.63 10.78
CA ALA A 20 16.89 -2.94 11.72
C ALA A 20 16.11 -2.24 12.84
N HIS A 21 14.98 -1.63 12.51
CA HIS A 21 14.14 -0.86 13.44
C HIS A 21 12.99 -1.66 14.05
N ARG A 22 12.92 -2.97 13.81
CA ARG A 22 11.84 -3.87 14.29
C ARG A 22 10.43 -3.45 13.84
N VAL A 23 10.32 -2.70 12.74
CA VAL A 23 9.05 -2.28 12.14
C VAL A 23 8.54 -3.39 11.21
N ARG A 24 7.24 -3.59 11.17
CA ARG A 24 6.61 -4.56 10.25
C ARG A 24 6.60 -4.01 8.84
N PHE A 25 7.34 -4.62 7.92
CA PHE A 25 7.39 -4.22 6.50
C PHE A 25 6.00 -4.05 5.87
N GLY A 26 5.06 -4.98 6.15
CA GLY A 26 3.69 -4.87 5.63
C GLY A 26 2.93 -3.63 6.09
N ALA A 27 3.22 -3.09 7.28
CA ALA A 27 2.58 -1.86 7.75
C ALA A 27 3.10 -0.63 6.99
N VAL A 28 4.42 -0.59 6.73
CA VAL A 28 5.03 0.48 5.93
C VAL A 28 4.53 0.40 4.49
N ALA A 29 4.49 -0.80 3.90
CA ALA A 29 3.97 -1.00 2.55
C ALA A 29 2.52 -0.55 2.41
N ASP A 30 1.65 -0.89 3.39
CA ASP A 30 0.25 -0.46 3.40
C ASP A 30 0.10 1.07 3.48
N ALA A 31 0.94 1.73 4.29
CA ALA A 31 0.90 3.18 4.44
C ALA A 31 1.36 3.92 3.17
N VAL A 32 2.34 3.35 2.45
CA VAL A 32 2.92 3.94 1.24
C VAL A 32 2.06 3.68 -0.01
N ALA A 33 1.24 2.62 -0.03
CA ALA A 33 0.47 2.21 -1.19
C ALA A 33 -0.39 3.34 -1.84
N PRO A 34 -1.23 4.10 -1.13
CA PRO A 34 -1.99 5.19 -1.75
C PRO A 34 -1.09 6.35 -2.20
N ALA A 35 0.01 6.61 -1.50
CA ALA A 35 0.96 7.64 -1.90
C ALA A 35 1.70 7.29 -3.19
N LEU A 36 1.99 6.00 -3.43
CA LEU A 36 2.58 5.52 -4.69
C LEU A 36 1.65 5.79 -5.87
N LEU A 37 0.33 5.53 -5.75
CA LEU A 37 -0.62 5.86 -6.82
C LEU A 37 -0.64 7.36 -7.11
N LEU A 38 -0.68 8.21 -6.07
CA LEU A 38 -0.64 9.65 -6.27
C LEU A 38 0.65 10.09 -6.97
N ALA A 39 1.80 9.57 -6.55
CA ALA A 39 3.08 9.87 -7.17
C ALA A 39 3.14 9.41 -8.64
N GLN A 40 2.59 8.24 -8.95
CA GLN A 40 2.48 7.72 -10.31
C GLN A 40 1.57 8.62 -11.15
N GLY A 41 0.39 9.00 -10.65
CA GLY A 41 -0.52 9.91 -11.34
C GLY A 41 0.12 11.26 -11.64
N VAL A 42 0.79 11.88 -10.66
CA VAL A 42 1.52 13.15 -10.86
C VAL A 42 2.63 12.98 -11.91
N GLY A 43 3.35 11.85 -11.89
CA GLY A 43 4.38 11.55 -12.89
C GLY A 43 3.84 11.52 -14.33
N ARG A 44 2.54 11.21 -14.53
CA ARG A 44 1.89 11.25 -15.87
C ARG A 44 1.76 12.65 -16.45
N LEU A 45 1.75 13.68 -15.62
CA LEU A 45 1.79 15.05 -16.13
C LEU A 45 3.08 15.34 -16.91
N GLY A 46 4.20 14.70 -16.54
CA GLY A 46 5.45 14.75 -17.32
C GLY A 46 5.25 14.28 -18.77
N ASN A 47 4.48 13.21 -18.98
CA ASN A 47 4.20 12.71 -20.33
C ASN A 47 3.39 13.70 -21.18
N TRP A 48 2.52 14.50 -20.54
CA TRP A 48 1.81 15.58 -21.22
C TRP A 48 2.76 16.66 -21.69
N PHE A 49 3.65 17.15 -20.82
CA PHE A 49 4.61 18.18 -21.19
C PHE A 49 5.59 17.69 -22.25
N ASN A 50 6.00 16.42 -22.20
CA ASN A 50 6.91 15.82 -23.17
C ASN A 50 6.20 15.37 -24.46
N GLN A 51 4.87 15.44 -24.53
CA GLN A 51 4.06 14.92 -25.63
C GLN A 51 4.42 13.47 -26.02
N GLU A 52 4.53 12.61 -25.02
CA GLU A 52 4.91 11.21 -25.19
C GLU A 52 3.87 10.25 -24.62
N LEU A 53 3.94 8.97 -25.02
CA LEU A 53 3.11 7.88 -24.48
C LEU A 53 1.59 8.10 -24.63
N PHE A 54 1.17 8.82 -25.66
CA PHE A 54 -0.25 8.99 -25.99
C PHE A 54 -0.83 7.75 -26.69
N GLY A 55 -2.16 7.71 -26.80
CA GLY A 55 -2.91 6.58 -27.34
C GLY A 55 -3.14 6.67 -28.85
N ARG A 56 -4.05 5.84 -29.34
CA ARG A 56 -4.45 5.80 -30.75
C ARG A 56 -5.04 7.13 -31.22
N PRO A 57 -5.05 7.41 -32.55
CA PRO A 57 -5.77 8.55 -33.10
C PRO A 57 -7.23 8.59 -32.63
N SER A 58 -7.72 9.76 -32.28
CA SER A 58 -9.06 9.96 -31.72
C SER A 58 -9.67 11.27 -32.20
N THR A 59 -10.98 11.27 -32.44
CA THR A 59 -11.78 12.45 -32.75
C THR A 59 -12.66 12.89 -31.58
N LEU A 60 -12.43 12.35 -30.40
CA LEU A 60 -13.18 12.68 -29.18
C LEU A 60 -12.98 14.16 -28.80
N PRO A 61 -13.97 14.81 -28.17
CA PRO A 61 -13.87 16.24 -27.83
C PRO A 61 -12.73 16.57 -26.82
N TRP A 62 -12.20 15.58 -26.14
CA TRP A 62 -11.04 15.71 -25.23
C TRP A 62 -9.75 15.10 -25.80
N ALA A 63 -9.71 14.80 -27.10
CA ALA A 63 -8.50 14.30 -27.73
C ALA A 63 -7.40 15.37 -27.68
N LEU A 64 -6.16 14.92 -27.45
CA LEU A 64 -5.00 15.79 -27.34
C LEU A 64 -4.37 15.99 -28.73
N GLU A 65 -4.14 17.24 -29.09
CA GLU A 65 -3.35 17.58 -30.28
C GLU A 65 -1.87 17.36 -29.97
N ILE A 66 -1.18 16.64 -30.86
CA ILE A 66 0.25 16.32 -30.74
C ILE A 66 1.01 17.03 -31.86
N ASP A 67 2.11 17.69 -31.48
CA ASP A 67 3.00 18.33 -32.43
C ASP A 67 3.49 17.32 -33.48
N PRO A 68 3.53 17.68 -34.79
CA PRO A 68 4.03 16.82 -35.84
C PRO A 68 5.40 16.19 -35.57
N ALA A 69 6.29 16.90 -34.85
CA ALA A 69 7.61 16.42 -34.49
C ALA A 69 7.58 15.25 -33.49
N HIS A 70 6.53 15.12 -32.71
CA HIS A 70 6.35 14.08 -31.68
C HIS A 70 5.50 12.89 -32.14
N ARG A 71 4.96 12.94 -33.38
CA ARG A 71 4.11 11.85 -33.90
C ARG A 71 4.94 10.67 -34.35
N PRO A 72 4.58 9.44 -34.00
CA PRO A 72 5.28 8.24 -34.44
C PRO A 72 5.18 8.07 -35.97
N SER A 73 6.15 7.39 -36.56
CA SER A 73 6.14 7.01 -37.96
C SER A 73 4.82 6.30 -38.33
N GLY A 74 4.18 6.73 -39.44
CA GLY A 74 2.91 6.19 -39.90
C GLY A 74 1.66 6.87 -39.32
N TYR A 75 1.81 7.83 -38.38
CA TYR A 75 0.69 8.56 -37.80
C TYR A 75 0.70 10.06 -38.09
N GLY A 76 1.57 10.54 -38.99
CA GLY A 76 1.71 11.97 -39.31
C GLY A 76 0.45 12.65 -39.83
N GLN A 77 -0.48 11.88 -40.43
CA GLN A 77 -1.75 12.38 -40.95
C GLN A 77 -2.80 12.66 -39.86
N TYR A 78 -2.60 12.17 -38.64
CA TYR A 78 -3.53 12.39 -37.56
C TYR A 78 -3.04 13.54 -36.68
N ALA A 79 -3.94 14.48 -36.36
CA ALA A 79 -3.59 15.60 -35.49
C ALA A 79 -3.86 15.28 -33.99
N THR A 80 -4.88 14.50 -33.69
CA THR A 80 -5.41 14.29 -32.34
C THR A 80 -5.37 12.83 -31.91
N PHE A 81 -5.06 12.61 -30.65
CA PHE A 81 -4.82 11.30 -30.05
C PHE A 81 -5.48 11.16 -28.67
N HIS A 82 -5.70 9.94 -28.22
CA HIS A 82 -6.18 9.69 -26.86
C HIS A 82 -5.17 10.17 -25.81
N PRO A 83 -5.57 11.00 -24.83
CA PRO A 83 -4.71 11.46 -23.75
C PRO A 83 -4.56 10.36 -22.68
N THR A 84 -3.78 9.32 -22.97
CA THR A 84 -3.62 8.19 -22.04
C THR A 84 -3.03 8.61 -20.70
N PHE A 85 -2.22 9.68 -20.65
CA PHE A 85 -1.73 10.26 -19.41
C PHE A 85 -2.88 10.73 -18.49
N ALA A 86 -3.92 11.35 -19.06
CA ALA A 86 -5.08 11.80 -18.29
C ALA A 86 -5.89 10.61 -17.76
N TYR A 87 -6.05 9.56 -18.57
CA TYR A 87 -6.72 8.34 -18.13
C TYR A 87 -5.96 7.66 -17.00
N GLU A 88 -4.62 7.56 -17.09
CA GLU A 88 -3.77 7.04 -16.01
C GLU A 88 -3.85 7.91 -14.76
N LEU A 89 -3.80 9.24 -14.90
CA LEU A 89 -3.91 10.18 -13.78
C LEU A 89 -5.24 10.00 -13.02
N ILE A 90 -6.36 9.96 -13.74
CA ILE A 90 -7.70 9.78 -13.15
C ILE A 90 -7.79 8.41 -12.47
N TRP A 91 -7.28 7.36 -13.11
CA TRP A 91 -7.23 6.02 -12.56
C TRP A 91 -6.43 5.98 -11.27
N ASP A 92 -5.23 6.55 -11.25
CA ASP A 92 -4.33 6.53 -10.11
C ASP A 92 -4.89 7.34 -8.92
N ILE A 93 -5.45 8.54 -9.17
CA ILE A 93 -6.12 9.34 -8.13
C ILE A 93 -7.35 8.58 -7.59
N GLY A 94 -8.20 8.06 -8.47
CA GLY A 94 -9.35 7.26 -8.09
C GLY A 94 -8.97 6.05 -7.25
N GLY A 95 -7.90 5.35 -7.64
CA GLY A 95 -7.33 4.23 -6.90
C GLY A 95 -6.79 4.60 -5.53
N ALA A 96 -6.09 5.73 -5.43
CA ALA A 96 -5.59 6.23 -4.14
C ALA A 96 -6.74 6.51 -3.17
N LEU A 97 -7.79 7.20 -3.64
CA LEU A 97 -8.99 7.47 -2.84
C LEU A 97 -9.73 6.19 -2.46
N LEU A 98 -9.87 5.24 -3.39
CA LEU A 98 -10.47 3.94 -3.14
C LEU A 98 -9.69 3.15 -2.09
N LEU A 99 -8.35 3.12 -2.17
CA LEU A 99 -7.52 2.42 -1.20
C LEU A 99 -7.59 3.07 0.18
N LEU A 100 -7.59 4.39 0.27
CA LEU A 100 -7.79 5.12 1.53
C LEU A 100 -9.14 4.80 2.16
N TRP A 101 -10.21 4.87 1.37
CA TRP A 101 -11.55 4.51 1.81
C TRP A 101 -11.63 3.05 2.26
N ALA A 102 -11.13 2.10 1.44
CA ALA A 102 -11.17 0.68 1.74
C ALA A 102 -10.33 0.33 2.97
N SER A 103 -9.14 0.92 3.12
CA SER A 103 -8.28 0.69 4.28
C SER A 103 -8.93 1.17 5.58
N GLY A 104 -9.61 2.32 5.56
CA GLY A 104 -10.37 2.83 6.68
C GLY A 104 -11.62 2.01 6.98
N ARG A 105 -12.41 1.67 5.95
CA ARG A 105 -13.70 0.96 6.07
C ARG A 105 -13.53 -0.50 6.50
N PHE A 106 -12.57 -1.20 5.92
CA PHE A 106 -12.34 -2.64 6.16
C PHE A 106 -11.16 -2.90 7.09
N ARG A 107 -10.52 -1.85 7.61
CA ARG A 107 -9.33 -1.94 8.47
C ARG A 107 -8.28 -2.89 7.86
N LEU A 108 -8.03 -2.72 6.58
CA LEU A 108 -7.01 -3.47 5.89
C LEU A 108 -5.65 -3.18 6.53
N GLY A 109 -4.86 -4.21 6.72
CA GLY A 109 -3.52 -4.08 7.29
C GLY A 109 -2.71 -5.35 7.00
N ARG A 110 -1.49 -5.41 7.51
CA ARG A 110 -0.59 -6.57 7.35
C ARG A 110 -0.24 -6.87 5.89
N GLY A 111 -0.09 -5.83 5.07
CA GLY A 111 0.26 -5.93 3.65
C GLY A 111 -0.92 -6.06 2.68
N LYS A 112 -2.18 -6.05 3.17
CA LYS A 112 -3.37 -6.22 2.31
C LYS A 112 -3.64 -5.01 1.43
N THR A 113 -3.45 -3.78 1.97
CA THR A 113 -3.63 -2.54 1.20
C THR A 113 -2.62 -2.47 0.08
N PHE A 114 -1.36 -2.83 0.35
CA PHE A 114 -0.34 -2.88 -0.68
C PHE A 114 -0.63 -3.95 -1.75
N THR A 115 -1.11 -5.12 -1.35
CA THR A 115 -1.50 -6.16 -2.31
C THR A 115 -2.69 -5.71 -3.17
N ALA A 116 -3.67 -5.00 -2.59
CA ALA A 116 -4.78 -4.40 -3.33
C ALA A 116 -4.30 -3.30 -4.29
N TYR A 117 -3.33 -2.48 -3.86
CA TYR A 117 -2.66 -1.51 -4.75
C TYR A 117 -2.05 -2.19 -5.97
N VAL A 118 -1.28 -3.27 -5.78
CA VAL A 118 -0.66 -3.99 -6.92
C VAL A 118 -1.72 -4.53 -7.88
N ALA A 119 -2.80 -5.13 -7.35
CA ALA A 119 -3.90 -5.62 -8.18
C ALA A 119 -4.55 -4.48 -8.97
N TYR A 120 -4.88 -3.37 -8.31
CA TYR A 120 -5.51 -2.21 -8.93
C TYR A 120 -4.64 -1.57 -10.02
N TYR A 121 -3.36 -1.38 -9.72
CA TYR A 121 -2.39 -0.84 -10.68
C TYR A 121 -2.21 -1.73 -11.90
N CYS A 122 -2.04 -3.04 -11.70
CA CYS A 122 -1.90 -4.00 -12.80
C CYS A 122 -3.15 -4.03 -13.69
N LEU A 123 -4.34 -3.91 -13.10
CA LEU A 123 -5.60 -3.85 -13.85
C LEU A 123 -5.65 -2.60 -14.74
N GLY A 124 -5.39 -1.43 -14.18
CA GLY A 124 -5.36 -0.17 -14.96
C GLY A 124 -4.31 -0.21 -16.05
N ARG A 125 -3.11 -0.69 -15.71
CA ARG A 125 -2.00 -0.81 -16.67
C ARG A 125 -2.35 -1.72 -17.84
N PHE A 126 -3.07 -2.80 -17.61
CA PHE A 126 -3.50 -3.71 -18.66
C PHE A 126 -4.41 -3.01 -19.70
N PHE A 127 -5.40 -2.25 -19.24
CA PHE A 127 -6.34 -1.56 -20.15
C PHE A 127 -5.68 -0.38 -20.85
N ILE A 128 -4.91 0.43 -20.14
CA ILE A 128 -4.31 1.63 -20.72
C ILE A 128 -3.20 1.28 -21.71
N GLU A 129 -2.43 0.24 -21.44
CA GLU A 129 -1.39 -0.26 -22.35
C GLU A 129 -2.01 -0.72 -23.70
N ALA A 130 -3.24 -1.24 -23.69
CA ALA A 130 -3.94 -1.63 -24.91
C ALA A 130 -4.31 -0.43 -25.82
N LEU A 131 -4.42 0.78 -25.27
CA LEU A 131 -4.71 2.01 -26.03
C LEU A 131 -3.45 2.65 -26.62
N ARG A 132 -2.27 2.33 -26.13
CA ARG A 132 -1.01 2.97 -26.51
C ARG A 132 -0.50 2.49 -27.87
N ILE A 133 0.16 3.37 -28.61
CA ILE A 133 0.69 3.12 -29.96
C ILE A 133 2.21 3.08 -30.04
N ASP A 134 2.90 3.44 -28.97
CA ASP A 134 4.38 3.44 -28.95
C ASP A 134 4.95 2.04 -29.32
N PRO A 135 6.10 2.01 -30.02
CA PRO A 135 6.72 0.76 -30.45
C PRO A 135 7.22 -0.05 -29.23
N VAL A 136 6.73 -1.29 -29.11
CA VAL A 136 7.15 -2.23 -28.05
C VAL A 136 7.21 -3.65 -28.58
N ASN A 137 7.97 -4.50 -27.90
CA ASN A 137 8.00 -5.93 -28.19
C ASN A 137 6.62 -6.58 -27.98
N ARG A 138 6.16 -7.33 -28.97
CA ARG A 138 4.92 -8.09 -28.92
C ARG A 138 5.23 -9.59 -28.85
N ILE A 139 4.52 -10.30 -27.98
CA ILE A 139 4.56 -11.74 -27.85
C ILE A 139 3.14 -12.28 -27.99
N GLY A 140 2.92 -13.19 -28.95
CA GLY A 140 1.58 -13.73 -29.22
C GLY A 140 0.54 -12.67 -29.61
N GLY A 141 0.93 -11.59 -30.31
CA GLY A 141 0.05 -10.51 -30.74
C GLY A 141 -0.24 -9.44 -29.66
N MET A 142 0.09 -9.71 -28.40
CA MET A 142 -0.07 -8.77 -27.29
C MET A 142 1.26 -8.12 -26.91
N ARG A 143 1.20 -6.90 -26.36
CA ARG A 143 2.38 -6.19 -25.84
C ARG A 143 2.93 -6.94 -24.63
N PHE A 144 4.26 -7.00 -24.49
CA PHE A 144 4.91 -7.67 -23.36
C PHE A 144 4.39 -7.15 -22.00
N ASN A 145 4.15 -5.85 -21.90
CA ASN A 145 3.64 -5.22 -20.69
C ASN A 145 2.23 -5.70 -20.30
N ASN A 146 1.39 -6.10 -21.26
CA ASN A 146 0.07 -6.67 -20.95
C ASN A 146 0.18 -8.03 -20.28
N TRP A 147 1.13 -8.87 -20.73
CA TRP A 147 1.40 -10.16 -20.09
C TRP A 147 1.89 -10.01 -18.67
N THR A 148 2.84 -9.09 -18.44
CA THR A 148 3.35 -8.81 -17.08
C THR A 148 2.27 -8.24 -16.17
N SER A 149 1.40 -7.37 -16.69
CA SER A 149 0.28 -6.80 -15.93
C SER A 149 -0.78 -7.85 -15.61
N ALA A 150 -1.14 -8.71 -16.57
CA ALA A 150 -2.09 -9.80 -16.35
C ALA A 150 -1.59 -10.79 -15.30
N LEU A 151 -0.31 -11.21 -15.41
CA LEU A 151 0.31 -12.10 -14.44
C LEU A 151 0.36 -11.44 -13.05
N GLY A 152 0.81 -10.18 -12.97
CA GLY A 152 0.86 -9.40 -11.73
C GLY A 152 -0.51 -9.29 -11.08
N PHE A 153 -1.56 -9.05 -11.87
CA PHE A 153 -2.95 -8.97 -11.41
C PHE A 153 -3.41 -10.30 -10.79
N VAL A 154 -3.23 -11.42 -11.51
CA VAL A 154 -3.64 -12.74 -11.03
C VAL A 154 -2.91 -13.12 -9.74
N LEU A 155 -1.60 -12.88 -9.68
CA LEU A 155 -0.80 -13.15 -8.48
C LEU A 155 -1.23 -12.27 -7.30
N ALA A 156 -1.47 -10.98 -7.54
CA ALA A 156 -1.90 -10.05 -6.49
C ALA A 156 -3.30 -10.40 -5.96
N VAL A 157 -4.26 -10.72 -6.84
CA VAL A 157 -5.60 -11.16 -6.44
C VAL A 157 -5.52 -12.49 -5.67
N GLY A 158 -4.76 -13.47 -6.17
CA GLY A 158 -4.54 -14.74 -5.48
C GLY A 158 -3.95 -14.56 -4.09
N LEU A 159 -2.93 -13.69 -3.97
CA LEU A 159 -2.30 -13.35 -2.69
C LEU A 159 -3.29 -12.63 -1.76
N LEU A 160 -4.07 -11.68 -2.28
CA LEU A 160 -5.08 -10.96 -1.50
C LEU A 160 -6.15 -11.92 -0.95
N CYS A 161 -6.67 -12.81 -1.80
CA CYS A 161 -7.63 -13.83 -1.38
C CYS A 161 -7.04 -14.76 -0.32
N TRP A 162 -5.78 -15.18 -0.49
CA TRP A 162 -5.09 -16.00 0.51
C TRP A 162 -4.89 -15.25 1.83
N GLN A 163 -4.48 -13.97 1.79
CA GLN A 163 -4.33 -13.11 2.98
C GLN A 163 -5.67 -12.91 3.71
N LEU A 164 -6.77 -12.72 2.98
CA LEU A 164 -8.10 -12.56 3.56
C LEU A 164 -8.57 -13.84 4.25
N LYS A 165 -8.32 -15.02 3.64
CA LYS A 165 -8.68 -16.33 4.23
C LYS A 165 -7.82 -16.71 5.44
N ARG A 166 -6.49 -16.50 5.35
CA ARG A 166 -5.54 -16.94 6.38
C ARG A 166 -5.39 -15.96 7.55
N ARG A 167 -5.70 -14.68 7.35
CA ARG A 167 -5.50 -13.62 8.33
C ARG A 167 -6.74 -12.69 8.39
N PRO A 168 -7.90 -13.18 8.84
CA PRO A 168 -9.14 -12.39 8.86
C PRO A 168 -9.12 -11.21 9.85
N GLY A 169 -8.08 -11.11 10.71
CA GLY A 169 -7.97 -10.03 11.71
C GLY A 169 -7.63 -8.67 11.10
N CYS A 170 -8.16 -7.62 11.73
CA CYS A 170 -7.84 -6.23 11.41
C CYS A 170 -6.38 -5.90 11.76
N GLY A 171 -5.75 -5.03 10.97
CA GLY A 171 -4.45 -4.45 11.33
C GLY A 171 -4.57 -3.56 12.56
N PRO A 172 -3.50 -3.40 13.38
CA PRO A 172 -3.47 -2.41 14.45
C PRO A 172 -3.63 -1.00 13.85
N ARG A 173 -4.32 -0.12 14.55
CA ARG A 173 -4.36 1.30 14.20
C ARG A 173 -2.95 1.89 14.35
N LEU A 174 -2.65 2.94 13.58
CA LEU A 174 -1.38 3.66 13.68
C LEU A 174 -1.19 4.31 15.07
N ASP A 175 -2.27 4.69 15.72
CA ASP A 175 -2.33 5.21 17.10
C ASP A 175 -2.01 4.12 18.15
N GLU A 176 -2.48 2.89 17.95
CA GLU A 176 -2.16 1.75 18.82
C GLU A 176 -0.70 1.28 18.71
N ALA A 177 -0.05 1.51 17.57
CA ALA A 177 1.36 1.19 17.37
C ALA A 177 2.29 2.11 18.16
N ARG A 178 1.81 3.30 18.55
CA ARG A 178 2.59 4.31 19.29
C ARG A 178 2.62 4.04 20.80
N ASP A 179 1.57 3.42 21.33
CA ASP A 179 1.40 3.25 22.78
C ASP A 179 1.91 1.90 23.35
N GLY A 180 2.60 1.07 22.53
CA GLY A 180 3.25 -0.17 23.00
C GLY A 180 2.30 -1.22 23.63
N GLY A 181 1.00 -0.94 23.66
CA GLY A 181 0.00 -1.74 24.33
C GLY A 181 -0.67 -2.75 23.41
N GLY A 182 -0.32 -4.01 23.57
CA GLY A 182 -0.88 -5.15 22.83
C GLY A 182 -2.35 -5.44 23.14
N ARG A 183 -3.26 -4.47 23.00
CA ARG A 183 -4.71 -4.73 23.01
C ARG A 183 -5.14 -5.09 21.58
N THR A 184 -5.50 -6.34 21.40
CA THR A 184 -6.20 -6.83 20.22
C THR A 184 -7.57 -6.16 20.15
N GLY A 185 -7.66 -5.05 19.42
CA GLY A 185 -8.96 -4.38 19.19
C GLY A 185 -9.93 -5.35 18.52
N SER A 186 -11.10 -5.58 19.11
CA SER A 186 -12.16 -6.40 18.52
C SER A 186 -12.70 -5.71 17.27
N CYS A 187 -12.71 -6.43 16.14
CA CYS A 187 -13.34 -5.97 14.93
C CYS A 187 -14.87 -5.93 15.10
N PRO A 188 -15.58 -4.87 14.68
CA PRO A 188 -17.03 -4.91 14.59
C PRO A 188 -17.44 -5.98 13.55
N GLY A 189 -18.07 -7.06 13.98
CA GLY A 189 -18.51 -8.17 13.12
C GLY A 189 -17.74 -9.50 13.26
N GLY A 190 -16.75 -9.58 14.12
CA GLY A 190 -16.07 -10.85 14.43
C GLY A 190 -16.82 -11.61 15.52
N ILE A 191 -17.15 -12.87 15.26
CA ILE A 191 -17.64 -13.84 16.23
C ILE A 191 -16.69 -13.82 17.43
N THR A 192 -17.17 -13.43 18.58
CA THR A 192 -16.45 -13.50 19.85
C THR A 192 -16.18 -14.95 20.19
N THR A 193 -14.99 -15.45 19.87
CA THR A 193 -14.48 -16.65 20.53
C THR A 193 -14.16 -16.26 21.96
N SER A 194 -15.08 -16.56 22.85
CA SER A 194 -14.91 -16.50 24.29
C SER A 194 -13.67 -17.30 24.68
N THR A 195 -12.59 -16.60 24.96
CA THR A 195 -11.45 -17.21 25.66
C THR A 195 -11.86 -17.35 27.10
N ARG A 196 -12.16 -18.60 27.47
CA ARG A 196 -12.48 -19.11 28.79
C ARG A 196 -11.52 -18.50 29.80
N ALA A 197 -12.04 -17.65 30.68
CA ALA A 197 -11.31 -17.20 31.86
C ALA A 197 -10.92 -18.40 32.70
N SER A 198 -9.66 -18.54 33.01
CA SER A 198 -9.18 -19.51 34.01
C SER A 198 -9.79 -19.19 35.36
N PRO A 199 -10.20 -20.20 36.14
CA PRO A 199 -10.84 -19.95 37.42
C PRO A 199 -9.83 -19.35 38.40
N MET A 200 -10.25 -18.27 39.03
CA MET A 200 -9.60 -17.68 40.20
C MET A 200 -9.32 -18.76 41.26
N THR A 201 -8.06 -18.90 41.60
CA THR A 201 -7.64 -19.68 42.75
C THR A 201 -8.25 -19.02 44.01
N ARG A 202 -9.09 -19.77 44.69
CA ARG A 202 -9.76 -19.46 45.91
C ARG A 202 -8.71 -19.12 47.01
N ALA A 203 -8.76 -17.91 47.55
CA ALA A 203 -7.95 -17.53 48.69
C ALA A 203 -8.39 -18.37 49.89
N ASP A 204 -7.44 -19.02 50.55
CA ASP A 204 -7.59 -19.76 51.81
C ASP A 204 -7.62 -18.75 52.97
N PRO A 205 -8.64 -18.69 53.81
CA PRO A 205 -8.69 -17.82 54.97
C PRO A 205 -8.21 -18.57 56.21
N GLY A 206 -6.91 -18.51 56.52
CA GLY A 206 -6.45 -19.13 57.76
C GLY A 206 -4.95 -19.04 58.02
N ARG A 207 -4.45 -17.90 58.47
CA ARG A 207 -3.34 -17.82 59.42
C ARG A 207 -3.33 -16.47 60.11
N PRO A 208 -3.44 -16.44 61.46
CA PRO A 208 -3.24 -15.23 62.25
C PRO A 208 -1.79 -15.09 62.74
N GLY A 209 -1.34 -13.84 62.83
CA GLY A 209 -0.42 -13.37 63.88
C GLY A 209 1.07 -13.40 63.61
N ALA A 210 1.65 -12.22 63.57
CA ALA A 210 2.80 -11.68 64.27
C ALA A 210 3.08 -10.29 63.70
N VAL A 211 2.73 -9.23 64.38
CA VAL A 211 3.32 -8.44 65.46
C VAL A 211 4.69 -7.84 65.06
N MET A 212 4.64 -6.52 64.86
CA MET A 212 5.49 -5.45 65.36
C MET A 212 6.99 -5.43 64.99
N GLY A 213 7.45 -4.31 64.54
CA GLY A 213 8.85 -3.93 64.47
C GLY A 213 9.01 -2.56 63.78
N ASP A 214 9.00 -1.54 64.63
CA ASP A 214 9.28 -0.13 64.40
C ASP A 214 10.67 0.16 63.82
N SER A 215 10.75 1.34 63.32
CA SER A 215 11.86 2.30 63.35
C SER A 215 12.64 2.58 62.11
N PHE A 216 12.62 3.83 61.82
CA PHE A 216 13.62 4.90 61.76
C PHE A 216 14.14 5.21 60.35
N VAL A 217 13.72 6.33 59.77
CA VAL A 217 14.22 7.73 59.78
C VAL A 217 15.57 7.94 59.05
N GLN A 218 15.53 9.01 58.31
CA GLN A 218 16.61 9.92 57.85
C GLN A 218 17.05 9.73 56.38
N ASP A 219 16.66 10.62 55.51
CA ASP A 219 17.01 12.05 55.35
C ASP A 219 18.41 12.23 54.73
N ARG A 220 18.45 12.92 53.63
CA ARG A 220 19.37 13.90 53.01
C ARG A 220 19.26 13.80 51.48
N GLY A 221 18.75 14.72 50.77
CA GLY A 221 19.17 16.08 50.55
C GLY A 221 20.04 16.21 49.29
N PRO A 222 19.81 17.21 48.43
CA PRO A 222 20.29 17.23 47.03
C PRO A 222 21.68 17.87 46.91
N VAL A 223 22.44 17.49 45.87
CA VAL A 223 23.62 18.24 45.42
C VAL A 223 23.50 18.50 43.94
N ALA A 224 23.60 19.80 43.62
CA ALA A 224 23.62 20.40 42.31
C ALA A 224 25.04 20.44 41.73
N VAL A 225 25.11 20.64 40.40
CA VAL A 225 26.14 21.38 39.64
C VAL A 225 27.50 20.74 39.43
N SER A 226 27.81 20.35 38.22
CA SER A 226 28.72 21.04 37.27
C SER A 226 28.45 20.53 35.84
#